data_0ed968a0828866eda92fdc13dcc59915
#
_entry.id   0ed968a0828866eda92fdc13dcc59915
#
_cell.length_a   1.000
_cell.length_b   1.000
_cell.length_c   1.000
_cell.angle_alpha   90.00
_cell.angle_beta   90.00
_cell.angle_gamma   90.00
#
_symmetry.space_group_name_H-M   'P 1'
#
loop_
_entity.id
_entity.type
_entity.pdbx_description
1 polymer ?
#
loop_
_entity_poly.entity_id
_entity_poly.type
_entity_poly.pdbx_seq_one_letter_code
_entity_poly.pdbx_strand_id
1 'polypeptide(L)'
;NILEGFKQFKEANPTSKARLLLHTHWSEGWDIQRLLKEKSIDHSDILTTYVCNKCGTYHISPFKGQEHKCSSCGTEKSVNTTNTGRGVSDAQLNEVYNLMDVYCHPFTSGGQEIPIQEAKLTELITLVTNYSCGEDCCTEESGGLPLDWTEYREPGTQFIKASTSPESICSQLSKVHAMTEQERDDWGKKSRQWTVDNFSIEVIGKQLEDIIDEMPPVEYDYETSHMEFNPDYQPTGNYASNEEFIIDIYKNILKDDVDQNSQGFKHWMTKLQQGQSYQEVLNYFKHVAVRE
;
A
#
# COMPACT_ATOMS: atom_id res chain seq x y z
N ASN A 1 -19.60 -5.11 0.14
CA ASN A 1 -19.84 -6.44 0.75
C ASN A 1 -19.82 -6.37 2.29
N ILE A 2 -18.84 -5.66 2.94
CA ILE A 2 -18.78 -5.60 4.42
C ILE A 2 -20.04 -5.01 5.06
N LEU A 3 -20.60 -3.93 4.49
CA LEU A 3 -21.82 -3.31 4.99
C LEU A 3 -23.02 -4.25 4.91
N GLU A 4 -23.13 -5.03 3.82
CA GLU A 4 -24.19 -6.00 3.64
C GLU A 4 -24.07 -7.18 4.62
N GLY A 5 -22.85 -7.74 4.72
CA GLY A 5 -22.59 -8.84 5.66
C GLY A 5 -22.81 -8.43 7.12
N PHE A 6 -22.39 -7.21 7.50
CA PHE A 6 -22.64 -6.68 8.84
C PHE A 6 -24.13 -6.44 9.11
N LYS A 7 -24.89 -5.95 8.13
CA LYS A 7 -26.36 -5.82 8.22
C LYS A 7 -27.01 -7.18 8.47
N GLN A 8 -26.70 -8.18 7.63
CA GLN A 8 -27.21 -9.55 7.80
C GLN A 8 -26.87 -10.12 9.17
N PHE A 9 -25.63 -9.86 9.66
CA PHE A 9 -25.22 -10.26 11.00
C PHE A 9 -26.10 -9.61 12.08
N LYS A 10 -26.39 -8.31 12.00
CA LYS A 10 -27.24 -7.59 12.96
C LYS A 10 -28.69 -8.12 12.92
N GLU A 11 -29.21 -8.43 11.74
CA GLU A 11 -30.54 -9.01 11.56
C GLU A 11 -30.63 -10.43 12.16
N ALA A 12 -29.59 -11.24 11.99
CA ALA A 12 -29.50 -12.58 12.58
C ALA A 12 -29.26 -12.55 14.10
N ASN A 13 -28.67 -11.48 14.63
CA ASN A 13 -28.31 -11.32 16.04
C ASN A 13 -28.86 -9.99 16.61
N PRO A 14 -30.19 -9.82 16.73
CA PRO A 14 -30.82 -8.52 17.02
C PRO A 14 -30.50 -7.95 18.40
N THR A 15 -30.04 -8.76 19.34
CA THR A 15 -29.59 -8.33 20.67
C THR A 15 -28.11 -7.96 20.73
N SER A 16 -27.37 -8.20 19.66
CA SER A 16 -25.94 -7.91 19.59
C SER A 16 -25.67 -6.39 19.65
N LYS A 17 -24.72 -6.01 20.53
CA LYS A 17 -24.21 -4.64 20.66
C LYS A 17 -23.01 -4.37 19.74
N ALA A 18 -22.68 -5.29 18.84
CA ALA A 18 -21.57 -5.13 17.92
C ALA A 18 -21.71 -3.87 17.07
N ARG A 19 -20.60 -3.22 16.82
CA ARG A 19 -20.47 -2.05 15.94
C ARG A 19 -19.40 -2.29 14.91
N LEU A 20 -19.57 -1.71 13.74
CA LEU A 20 -18.59 -1.75 12.66
C LEU A 20 -17.75 -0.47 12.68
N LEU A 21 -16.44 -0.60 12.90
CA LEU A 21 -15.49 0.51 12.76
C LEU A 21 -14.95 0.54 11.33
N LEU A 22 -15.20 1.64 10.62
CA LEU A 22 -14.64 1.93 9.31
C LEU A 22 -13.46 2.90 9.45
N HIS A 23 -12.24 2.37 9.47
CA HIS A 23 -11.01 3.16 9.49
C HIS A 23 -10.61 3.54 8.05
N THR A 24 -11.39 4.40 7.40
CA THR A 24 -11.23 4.78 5.99
C THR A 24 -11.85 6.15 5.73
N HIS A 25 -11.54 6.71 4.56
CA HIS A 25 -12.22 7.93 4.10
C HIS A 25 -13.63 7.61 3.57
N TRP A 26 -14.60 8.45 3.94
CA TRP A 26 -16.01 8.16 3.67
C TRP A 26 -16.50 8.59 2.28
N SER A 27 -15.70 9.31 1.53
CA SER A 27 -16.04 9.81 0.19
C SER A 27 -14.97 9.56 -0.87
N GLU A 28 -13.89 8.84 -0.54
CA GLU A 28 -12.90 8.40 -1.52
C GLU A 28 -13.29 7.02 -2.05
N GLY A 29 -13.54 6.92 -3.34
CA GLY A 29 -13.97 5.70 -4.03
C GLY A 29 -15.47 5.44 -3.89
N TRP A 30 -15.96 5.15 -2.70
CA TRP A 30 -17.37 4.87 -2.43
C TRP A 30 -17.98 5.94 -1.52
N ASP A 31 -19.18 6.42 -1.85
CA ASP A 31 -20.00 7.23 -0.96
C ASP A 31 -20.65 6.33 0.11
N ILE A 32 -19.94 6.18 1.23
CA ILE A 32 -20.36 5.29 2.33
C ILE A 32 -21.70 5.75 2.92
N GLN A 33 -21.94 7.08 3.07
CA GLN A 33 -23.21 7.59 3.59
C GLN A 33 -24.38 7.16 2.72
N ARG A 34 -24.23 7.28 1.41
CA ARG A 34 -25.23 6.86 0.46
C ARG A 34 -25.50 5.35 0.56
N LEU A 35 -24.44 4.55 0.64
CA LEU A 35 -24.57 3.10 0.78
C LEU A 35 -25.29 2.69 2.08
N LEU A 36 -24.99 3.35 3.20
CA LEU A 36 -25.69 3.10 4.48
C LEU A 36 -27.19 3.39 4.34
N LYS A 37 -27.55 4.51 3.69
CA LYS A 37 -28.94 4.88 3.46
C LYS A 37 -29.66 3.91 2.51
N GLU A 38 -29.00 3.55 1.39
CA GLU A 38 -29.56 2.61 0.41
C GLU A 38 -29.80 1.22 1.03
N LYS A 39 -28.91 0.80 1.91
CA LYS A 39 -29.01 -0.51 2.59
C LYS A 39 -29.82 -0.46 3.88
N SER A 40 -30.33 0.70 4.30
CA SER A 40 -31.06 0.88 5.56
C SER A 40 -30.27 0.41 6.80
N ILE A 41 -28.99 0.73 6.86
CA ILE A 41 -28.13 0.42 8.00
C ILE A 41 -28.21 1.57 9.01
N ASP A 42 -28.38 1.23 10.30
CA ASP A 42 -28.39 2.23 11.37
C ASP A 42 -26.99 2.87 11.51
N HIS A 43 -26.93 4.18 11.35
CA HIS A 43 -25.69 4.92 11.49
C HIS A 43 -25.09 4.86 12.91
N SER A 44 -25.89 4.56 13.94
CA SER A 44 -25.40 4.42 15.31
C SER A 44 -24.52 3.19 15.50
N ASP A 45 -24.68 2.17 14.64
CA ASP A 45 -23.86 0.95 14.66
C ASP A 45 -22.56 1.09 13.88
N ILE A 46 -22.38 2.22 13.15
CA ILE A 46 -21.19 2.46 12.33
C ILE A 46 -20.32 3.55 12.96
N LEU A 47 -19.11 3.19 13.29
CA LEU A 47 -18.09 4.10 13.82
C LEU A 47 -17.06 4.44 12.73
N THR A 48 -16.40 5.58 12.89
CA THR A 48 -15.27 5.96 12.05
C THR A 48 -14.17 6.62 12.87
N THR A 49 -12.96 6.59 12.37
CA THR A 49 -11.82 7.29 12.94
C THR A 49 -11.71 8.67 12.32
N TYR A 50 -11.68 9.68 13.13
CA TYR A 50 -11.41 11.06 12.78
C TYR A 50 -10.02 11.46 13.20
N VAL A 51 -9.34 12.25 12.37
CA VAL A 51 -8.01 12.80 12.65
C VAL A 51 -7.98 14.29 12.35
N CYS A 52 -7.34 15.06 13.22
CA CYS A 52 -7.08 16.48 12.97
C CYS A 52 -5.80 16.64 12.15
N ASN A 53 -5.89 17.27 10.99
CA ASN A 53 -4.75 17.52 10.09
C ASN A 53 -3.76 18.59 10.60
N LYS A 54 -4.03 19.21 11.76
CA LYS A 54 -3.18 20.24 12.37
C LYS A 54 -2.42 19.75 13.59
N CYS A 55 -3.10 19.09 14.51
CA CYS A 55 -2.48 18.65 15.77
C CYS A 55 -2.36 17.12 15.89
N GLY A 56 -2.82 16.35 14.92
CA GLY A 56 -2.75 14.88 14.95
C GLY A 56 -3.67 14.21 15.97
N THR A 57 -4.46 14.96 16.75
CA THR A 57 -5.44 14.36 17.67
C THR A 57 -6.47 13.56 16.89
N TYR A 58 -6.75 12.34 17.33
CA TYR A 58 -7.76 11.47 16.75
C TYR A 58 -8.89 11.15 17.74
N HIS A 59 -10.02 10.72 17.23
CA HIS A 59 -11.10 10.13 18.03
C HIS A 59 -11.96 9.21 17.17
N ILE A 60 -12.66 8.30 17.81
CA ILE A 60 -13.59 7.37 17.17
C ILE A 60 -15.00 7.74 17.59
N SER A 61 -15.89 7.92 16.62
CA SER A 61 -17.30 8.23 16.87
C SER A 61 -18.17 7.84 15.67
N PRO A 62 -19.52 7.82 15.80
CA PRO A 62 -20.39 7.77 14.64
C PRO A 62 -20.06 8.89 13.65
N PHE A 63 -20.29 8.64 12.36
CA PHE A 63 -20.00 9.62 11.32
C PHE A 63 -20.88 10.87 11.47
N LYS A 64 -20.25 12.03 11.45
CA LYS A 64 -20.89 13.36 11.63
C LYS A 64 -20.62 14.30 10.46
N GLY A 65 -20.11 13.79 9.33
CA GLY A 65 -19.63 14.57 8.19
C GLY A 65 -18.11 14.74 8.18
N GLN A 66 -17.62 15.58 7.31
CA GLN A 66 -16.20 15.95 7.16
C GLN A 66 -15.97 17.40 7.60
N GLU A 67 -14.73 17.81 7.72
CA GLU A 67 -14.30 19.18 7.97
C GLU A 67 -14.85 19.82 9.26
N HIS A 68 -14.77 19.07 10.37
CA HIS A 68 -15.17 19.61 11.67
C HIS A 68 -14.08 20.50 12.28
N LYS A 69 -14.51 21.34 13.23
CA LYS A 69 -13.62 22.03 14.14
C LYS A 69 -12.96 21.04 15.10
N CYS A 70 -11.66 21.15 15.28
CA CYS A 70 -10.94 20.34 16.27
C CYS A 70 -11.23 20.83 17.70
N SER A 71 -11.68 19.93 18.57
CA SER A 71 -11.90 20.24 19.99
C SER A 71 -10.60 20.44 20.77
N SER A 72 -9.49 19.88 20.30
CA SER A 72 -8.18 19.95 20.95
C SER A 72 -7.42 21.24 20.62
N CYS A 73 -7.22 21.56 19.33
CA CYS A 73 -6.48 22.75 18.91
C CYS A 73 -7.34 23.92 18.45
N GLY A 74 -8.67 23.76 18.39
CA GLY A 74 -9.60 24.82 17.99
C GLY A 74 -9.60 25.18 16.50
N THR A 75 -8.80 24.51 15.66
CA THR A 75 -8.72 24.83 14.23
C THR A 75 -10.00 24.40 13.52
N GLU A 76 -10.58 25.34 12.76
CA GLU A 76 -11.78 25.09 11.95
C GLU A 76 -11.47 24.17 10.76
N LYS A 77 -12.43 23.34 10.33
CA LYS A 77 -12.35 22.46 9.16
C LYS A 77 -11.12 21.56 9.12
N SER A 78 -10.59 21.18 10.28
CA SER A 78 -9.33 20.43 10.38
C SER A 78 -9.51 18.96 10.72
N VAL A 79 -10.71 18.53 11.10
CA VAL A 79 -11.00 17.13 11.48
C VAL A 79 -11.74 16.43 10.34
N ASN A 80 -11.13 15.37 9.84
CA ASN A 80 -11.66 14.55 8.75
C ASN A 80 -11.51 13.06 9.07
N THR A 81 -12.22 12.20 8.34
CA THR A 81 -11.97 10.76 8.36
C THR A 81 -10.60 10.45 7.74
N THR A 82 -10.00 9.35 8.17
CA THR A 82 -8.65 8.94 7.71
C THR A 82 -8.62 8.62 6.22
N ASN A 83 -7.50 8.92 5.56
CA ASN A 83 -7.21 8.52 4.19
C ASN A 83 -5.71 8.23 4.01
N THR A 84 -5.27 7.82 2.83
CA THR A 84 -3.88 7.48 2.53
C THR A 84 -2.89 8.64 2.76
N GLY A 85 -3.33 9.88 2.63
CA GLY A 85 -2.49 11.06 2.86
C GLY A 85 -2.61 11.66 4.27
N ARG A 86 -3.57 11.18 5.09
CA ARG A 86 -3.89 11.71 6.42
C ARG A 86 -4.39 10.60 7.33
N GLY A 87 -3.45 9.85 7.87
CA GLY A 87 -3.70 8.79 8.84
C GLY A 87 -3.47 9.23 10.28
N VAL A 88 -3.66 8.30 11.16
CA VAL A 88 -3.20 8.34 12.55
C VAL A 88 -1.72 7.94 12.62
N SER A 89 -1.01 8.23 13.71
CA SER A 89 0.34 7.72 13.94
C SER A 89 0.32 6.21 14.22
N ASP A 90 1.49 5.54 14.11
CA ASP A 90 1.60 4.11 14.38
C ASP A 90 1.14 3.74 15.80
N ALA A 91 1.49 4.57 16.80
CA ALA A 91 1.02 4.39 18.17
C ALA A 91 -0.50 4.49 18.28
N GLN A 92 -1.12 5.46 17.60
CA GLN A 92 -2.57 5.63 17.56
C GLN A 92 -3.25 4.51 16.77
N LEU A 93 -2.62 4.02 15.70
CA LEU A 93 -3.12 2.88 14.93
C LEU A 93 -3.15 1.62 15.79
N ASN A 94 -2.10 1.40 16.58
CA ASN A 94 -2.08 0.31 17.55
C ASN A 94 -3.23 0.43 18.60
N GLU A 95 -3.54 1.65 19.08
CA GLU A 95 -4.70 1.86 19.95
C GLU A 95 -6.02 1.53 19.22
N VAL A 96 -6.14 1.88 17.92
CA VAL A 96 -7.32 1.55 17.10
C VAL A 96 -7.50 0.03 16.98
N TYR A 97 -6.42 -0.72 16.72
CA TYR A 97 -6.48 -2.19 16.68
C TYR A 97 -6.92 -2.77 18.02
N ASN A 98 -6.37 -2.27 19.13
CA ASN A 98 -6.71 -2.75 20.47
C ASN A 98 -8.13 -2.39 20.94
N LEU A 99 -8.89 -1.59 20.19
CA LEU A 99 -10.32 -1.35 20.45
C LEU A 99 -11.24 -2.35 19.76
N MET A 100 -10.72 -3.21 18.90
CA MET A 100 -11.50 -4.16 18.12
C MET A 100 -11.44 -5.56 18.73
N ASP A 101 -12.45 -6.36 18.48
CA ASP A 101 -12.48 -7.80 18.80
C ASP A 101 -12.20 -8.64 17.54
N VAL A 102 -12.55 -8.10 16.37
CA VAL A 102 -12.48 -8.78 15.08
C VAL A 102 -11.97 -7.81 14.03
N TYR A 103 -11.04 -8.27 13.21
CA TYR A 103 -10.59 -7.57 12.00
C TYR A 103 -11.19 -8.25 10.77
N CYS A 104 -12.06 -7.55 10.05
CA CYS A 104 -12.71 -8.06 8.84
C CYS A 104 -12.17 -7.35 7.61
N HIS A 105 -11.51 -8.09 6.73
CA HIS A 105 -10.83 -7.56 5.54
C HIS A 105 -11.32 -8.22 4.24
N PRO A 106 -12.51 -7.83 3.74
CA PRO A 106 -13.05 -8.32 2.48
C PRO A 106 -12.41 -7.58 1.31
N PHE A 107 -11.25 -8.03 0.86
CA PHE A 107 -10.50 -7.42 -0.24
C PHE A 107 -10.69 -8.16 -1.57
N THR A 108 -10.31 -7.55 -2.67
CA THR A 108 -10.52 -8.09 -4.01
C THR A 108 -9.33 -8.85 -4.57
N SER A 109 -8.13 -8.46 -4.19
CA SER A 109 -6.84 -9.13 -4.43
C SER A 109 -5.72 -8.30 -3.79
N GLY A 110 -4.65 -8.96 -3.37
CA GLY A 110 -3.45 -8.31 -2.83
C GLY A 110 -2.27 -9.29 -2.81
N GLY A 111 -1.06 -8.80 -3.05
CA GLY A 111 0.16 -9.61 -2.95
C GLY A 111 0.54 -9.87 -1.49
N GLN A 112 0.47 -8.82 -0.67
CA GLN A 112 0.71 -8.86 0.77
C GLN A 112 -0.09 -7.74 1.44
N GLU A 113 -0.99 -8.11 2.32
CA GLU A 113 -1.83 -7.18 3.08
C GLU A 113 -1.27 -7.03 4.50
N ILE A 114 -0.37 -6.06 4.70
CA ILE A 114 0.26 -5.77 6.00
C ILE A 114 -0.78 -5.59 7.12
N PRO A 115 -1.93 -4.92 6.93
CA PRO A 115 -2.95 -4.78 7.96
C PRO A 115 -3.49 -6.09 8.53
N ILE A 116 -3.43 -7.19 7.79
CA ILE A 116 -3.81 -8.52 8.29
C ILE A 116 -2.80 -8.98 9.35
N GLN A 117 -1.51 -8.79 9.09
CA GLN A 117 -0.44 -9.16 10.02
C GLN A 117 -0.46 -8.27 11.27
N GLU A 118 -0.71 -6.97 11.10
CA GLU A 118 -0.86 -6.02 12.22
C GLU A 118 -2.04 -6.42 13.11
N ALA A 119 -3.18 -6.76 12.53
CA ALA A 119 -4.35 -7.23 13.27
C ALA A 119 -4.06 -8.54 14.04
N LYS A 120 -3.38 -9.49 13.41
CA LYS A 120 -2.98 -10.74 14.06
C LYS A 120 -1.99 -10.50 15.21
N LEU A 121 -1.03 -9.60 15.04
CA LEU A 121 -0.06 -9.25 16.08
C LEU A 121 -0.71 -8.58 17.30
N THR A 122 -1.88 -7.97 17.13
CA THR A 122 -2.71 -7.43 18.22
C THR A 122 -3.76 -8.43 18.76
N GLU A 123 -3.59 -9.70 18.44
CA GLU A 123 -4.45 -10.82 18.92
C GLU A 123 -5.92 -10.72 18.44
N LEU A 124 -6.15 -10.06 17.29
CA LEU A 124 -7.49 -10.04 16.71
C LEU A 124 -7.81 -11.31 15.95
N ILE A 125 -9.07 -11.72 16.02
CA ILE A 125 -9.61 -12.73 15.11
C ILE A 125 -9.77 -12.09 13.75
N THR A 126 -9.12 -12.66 12.73
CA THR A 126 -9.13 -12.12 11.36
C THR A 126 -10.12 -12.85 10.47
N LEU A 127 -10.97 -12.11 9.78
CA LEU A 127 -11.87 -12.57 8.74
C LEU A 127 -11.40 -11.98 7.42
N VAL A 128 -10.87 -12.81 6.51
CA VAL A 128 -10.21 -12.34 5.27
C VAL A 128 -10.74 -13.14 4.09
N THR A 129 -10.90 -12.48 2.95
CA THR A 129 -11.27 -13.14 1.70
C THR A 129 -10.29 -14.27 1.38
N ASN A 130 -10.80 -15.49 1.17
CA ASN A 130 -9.99 -16.67 0.85
C ASN A 130 -9.55 -16.64 -0.62
N TYR A 131 -8.73 -15.64 -0.96
CA TYR A 131 -8.21 -15.40 -2.30
C TYR A 131 -6.87 -14.69 -2.23
N SER A 132 -5.95 -14.97 -3.17
CA SER A 132 -4.64 -14.31 -3.21
C SER A 132 -3.90 -14.49 -1.87
N CYS A 133 -3.25 -13.47 -1.30
CA CYS A 133 -2.56 -13.58 -0.02
C CYS A 133 -3.45 -14.01 1.16
N GLY A 134 -4.77 -13.93 1.04
CA GLY A 134 -5.70 -14.43 2.05
C GLY A 134 -5.68 -15.96 2.20
N GLU A 135 -5.38 -16.68 1.11
CA GLU A 135 -5.24 -18.15 1.12
C GLU A 135 -4.07 -18.60 2.00
N ASP A 136 -2.99 -17.79 2.01
CA ASP A 136 -1.79 -18.10 2.77
C ASP A 136 -1.89 -17.68 4.25
N CYS A 137 -2.51 -16.53 4.52
CA CYS A 137 -2.46 -15.91 5.84
C CYS A 137 -3.76 -15.99 6.65
N CYS A 138 -4.86 -16.48 6.10
CA CYS A 138 -6.14 -16.54 6.81
C CYS A 138 -6.80 -17.93 6.71
N THR A 139 -6.18 -18.90 7.35
CA THR A 139 -6.72 -20.25 7.55
C THR A 139 -7.10 -20.46 9.02
N GLU A 140 -7.88 -21.49 9.34
CA GLU A 140 -8.15 -21.85 10.75
C GLU A 140 -6.86 -22.22 11.50
N GLU A 141 -5.86 -22.80 10.81
CA GLU A 141 -4.55 -23.10 11.38
C GLU A 141 -3.81 -21.81 11.76
N SER A 142 -3.89 -20.79 10.93
CA SER A 142 -3.30 -19.47 11.18
C SER A 142 -4.06 -18.61 12.19
N GLY A 143 -5.14 -19.14 12.80
CA GLY A 143 -6.03 -18.36 13.69
C GLY A 143 -6.92 -17.37 12.96
N GLY A 144 -7.14 -17.55 11.65
CA GLY A 144 -8.06 -16.77 10.84
C GLY A 144 -9.34 -17.53 10.50
N LEU A 145 -10.33 -16.82 10.02
CA LEU A 145 -11.60 -17.36 9.51
C LEU A 145 -11.76 -16.92 8.06
N PRO A 146 -11.52 -17.80 7.07
CA PRO A 146 -11.59 -17.45 5.66
C PRO A 146 -13.02 -17.10 5.25
N LEU A 147 -13.14 -16.09 4.37
CA LEU A 147 -14.40 -15.64 3.78
C LEU A 147 -14.56 -16.19 2.36
N ASP A 148 -15.70 -16.76 2.06
CA ASP A 148 -16.07 -17.20 0.73
C ASP A 148 -16.19 -16.01 -0.24
N TRP A 149 -15.97 -16.29 -1.50
CA TRP A 149 -16.00 -15.29 -2.56
C TRP A 149 -16.48 -15.86 -3.89
N THR A 150 -16.84 -14.96 -4.81
CA THR A 150 -17.13 -15.27 -6.21
C THR A 150 -16.21 -14.47 -7.11
N GLU A 151 -15.91 -14.97 -8.29
CA GLU A 151 -15.07 -14.26 -9.24
C GLU A 151 -15.82 -13.14 -9.96
N TYR A 152 -15.09 -12.07 -10.28
CA TYR A 152 -15.47 -11.11 -11.30
C TYR A 152 -14.25 -10.67 -12.09
N ARG A 153 -14.47 -10.18 -13.32
CA ARG A 153 -13.40 -9.61 -14.12
C ARG A 153 -13.39 -8.11 -13.98
N GLU A 154 -12.22 -7.59 -13.60
CA GLU A 154 -12.03 -6.17 -13.47
C GLU A 154 -12.08 -5.49 -14.84
N PRO A 155 -12.93 -4.47 -15.05
CA PRO A 155 -12.96 -3.72 -16.30
C PRO A 155 -11.60 -3.07 -16.61
N GLY A 156 -11.16 -3.20 -17.86
CA GLY A 156 -9.89 -2.66 -18.35
C GLY A 156 -8.74 -3.66 -18.28
N THR A 157 -8.40 -4.17 -17.11
CA THR A 157 -7.28 -5.12 -16.92
C THR A 157 -7.65 -6.57 -17.29
N GLN A 158 -8.92 -6.91 -17.20
CA GLN A 158 -9.46 -8.29 -17.36
C GLN A 158 -8.95 -9.28 -16.31
N PHE A 159 -8.28 -8.84 -15.26
CA PHE A 159 -7.86 -9.69 -14.17
C PHE A 159 -9.07 -10.26 -13.41
N ILE A 160 -8.94 -11.52 -12.98
CA ILE A 160 -9.88 -12.13 -12.07
C ILE A 160 -9.66 -11.55 -10.68
N LYS A 161 -10.73 -11.08 -10.07
CA LYS A 161 -10.76 -10.51 -8.72
C LYS A 161 -11.82 -11.21 -7.89
N ALA A 162 -11.65 -11.20 -6.58
CA ALA A 162 -12.62 -11.75 -5.65
C ALA A 162 -13.70 -10.72 -5.28
N SER A 163 -14.96 -11.15 -5.29
CA SER A 163 -16.07 -10.47 -4.64
C SER A 163 -16.46 -11.29 -3.40
N THR A 164 -16.10 -10.83 -2.22
CA THR A 164 -16.38 -11.52 -0.95
C THR A 164 -17.86 -11.67 -0.71
N SER A 165 -18.33 -12.87 -0.29
CA SER A 165 -19.73 -13.13 0.03
C SER A 165 -20.16 -12.40 1.31
N PRO A 166 -21.21 -11.57 1.26
CA PRO A 166 -21.84 -11.00 2.46
C PRO A 166 -22.37 -12.05 3.43
N GLU A 167 -22.88 -13.17 2.90
CA GLU A 167 -23.39 -14.30 3.68
C GLU A 167 -22.25 -14.96 4.47
N SER A 168 -21.08 -15.12 3.86
CA SER A 168 -19.90 -15.63 4.54
C SER A 168 -19.42 -14.69 5.65
N ILE A 169 -19.42 -13.37 5.42
CA ILE A 169 -19.12 -12.36 6.45
C ILE A 169 -20.09 -12.51 7.62
N CYS A 170 -21.40 -12.58 7.36
CA CYS A 170 -22.45 -12.78 8.37
C CYS A 170 -22.20 -14.07 9.18
N SER A 171 -21.95 -15.18 8.50
CA SER A 171 -21.71 -16.49 9.12
C SER A 171 -20.49 -16.45 10.04
N GLN A 172 -19.36 -15.95 9.57
CA GLN A 172 -18.13 -15.90 10.38
C GLN A 172 -18.24 -14.91 11.55
N LEU A 173 -18.87 -13.75 11.37
CA LEU A 173 -19.17 -12.84 12.47
C LEU A 173 -20.07 -13.50 13.53
N SER A 174 -21.09 -14.26 13.12
CA SER A 174 -21.97 -14.99 14.02
C SER A 174 -21.24 -16.11 14.76
N LYS A 175 -20.31 -16.80 14.09
CA LYS A 175 -19.41 -17.78 14.72
C LYS A 175 -18.59 -17.14 15.84
N VAL A 176 -17.94 -16.01 15.59
CA VAL A 176 -17.15 -15.29 16.61
C VAL A 176 -18.04 -14.75 17.73
N HIS A 177 -19.22 -14.22 17.38
CA HIS A 177 -20.17 -13.71 18.39
C HIS A 177 -20.67 -14.78 19.34
N ALA A 178 -20.75 -16.04 18.91
CA ALA A 178 -21.15 -17.19 19.74
C ALA A 178 -20.01 -17.74 20.62
N MET A 179 -18.75 -17.36 20.38
CA MET A 179 -17.60 -17.77 21.18
C MET A 179 -17.65 -17.14 22.56
N THR A 180 -17.19 -17.87 23.56
CA THR A 180 -16.89 -17.33 24.90
C THR A 180 -15.69 -16.37 24.83
N GLU A 181 -15.50 -15.55 25.84
CA GLU A 181 -14.34 -14.67 25.96
C GLU A 181 -13.01 -15.47 25.87
N GLN A 182 -12.94 -16.59 26.61
CA GLN A 182 -11.77 -17.46 26.61
C GLN A 182 -11.47 -18.04 25.21
N GLU A 183 -12.49 -18.48 24.49
CA GLU A 183 -12.29 -18.99 23.11
C GLU A 183 -11.77 -17.91 22.18
N ARG A 184 -12.25 -16.66 22.30
CA ARG A 184 -11.74 -15.53 21.50
C ARG A 184 -10.28 -15.21 21.85
N ASP A 185 -9.94 -15.20 23.14
CA ASP A 185 -8.57 -14.97 23.61
C ASP A 185 -7.61 -16.04 23.09
N ASP A 186 -8.00 -17.31 23.19
CA ASP A 186 -7.19 -18.43 22.72
C ASP A 186 -7.00 -18.37 21.20
N TRP A 187 -8.03 -17.95 20.46
CA TRP A 187 -7.96 -17.77 19.03
C TRP A 187 -7.04 -16.61 18.63
N GLY A 188 -7.13 -15.48 19.34
CA GLY A 188 -6.26 -14.31 19.15
C GLY A 188 -4.80 -14.65 19.42
N LYS A 189 -4.49 -15.34 20.51
CA LYS A 189 -3.13 -15.81 20.83
C LYS A 189 -2.57 -16.75 19.75
N LYS A 190 -3.38 -17.67 19.27
CA LYS A 190 -3.03 -18.54 18.14
C LYS A 190 -2.71 -17.75 16.88
N SER A 191 -3.53 -16.76 16.56
CA SER A 191 -3.35 -15.85 15.43
C SER A 191 -2.03 -15.08 15.52
N ARG A 192 -1.73 -14.51 16.67
CA ARG A 192 -0.46 -13.81 16.94
C ARG A 192 0.74 -14.74 16.84
N GLN A 193 0.70 -15.91 17.50
CA GLN A 193 1.83 -16.85 17.51
C GLN A 193 2.16 -17.31 16.08
N TRP A 194 1.13 -17.67 15.31
CA TRP A 194 1.33 -18.06 13.91
C TRP A 194 2.00 -16.94 13.08
N THR A 195 1.61 -15.69 13.30
CA THR A 195 2.21 -14.54 12.60
C THR A 195 3.67 -14.35 13.00
N VAL A 196 4.02 -14.49 14.27
CA VAL A 196 5.40 -14.42 14.74
C VAL A 196 6.25 -15.54 14.12
N ASP A 197 5.71 -16.76 14.10
CA ASP A 197 6.44 -17.94 13.60
C ASP A 197 6.63 -17.95 12.08
N ASN A 198 5.84 -17.17 11.32
CA ASN A 198 5.88 -17.19 9.86
C ASN A 198 6.31 -15.86 9.23
N PHE A 199 6.11 -14.73 9.91
CA PHE A 199 6.28 -13.39 9.34
C PHE A 199 7.13 -12.44 10.21
N SER A 200 7.78 -12.92 11.28
CA SER A 200 8.73 -12.06 12.00
C SER A 200 9.94 -11.73 11.12
N ILE A 201 10.60 -10.63 11.44
CA ILE A 201 11.81 -10.19 10.73
C ILE A 201 12.89 -11.28 10.77
N GLU A 202 13.00 -11.98 11.90
CA GLU A 202 13.95 -13.08 12.07
C GLU A 202 13.67 -14.25 11.12
N VAL A 203 12.40 -14.64 11.00
CA VAL A 203 12.00 -15.76 10.13
C VAL A 203 12.15 -15.40 8.67
N ILE A 204 11.60 -14.25 8.25
CA ILE A 204 11.68 -13.81 6.85
C ILE A 204 13.13 -13.47 6.47
N GLY A 205 13.88 -12.84 7.37
CA GLY A 205 15.29 -12.54 7.16
C GLY A 205 16.13 -13.80 6.94
N LYS A 206 15.89 -14.84 7.74
CA LYS A 206 16.58 -16.12 7.57
C LYS A 206 16.20 -16.83 6.26
N GLN A 207 14.93 -16.84 5.89
CA GLN A 207 14.50 -17.41 4.61
C GLN A 207 15.13 -16.68 3.42
N LEU A 208 15.22 -15.35 3.48
CA LEU A 208 15.86 -14.57 2.43
C LEU A 208 17.38 -14.86 2.34
N GLU A 209 18.05 -14.96 3.49
CA GLU A 209 19.47 -15.33 3.57
C GLU A 209 19.70 -16.69 2.92
N ASP A 210 18.90 -17.71 3.30
CA ASP A 210 19.01 -19.06 2.75
C ASP A 210 18.78 -19.08 1.23
N ILE A 211 17.80 -18.34 0.72
CA ILE A 211 17.55 -18.21 -0.73
C ILE A 211 18.77 -17.60 -1.44
N ILE A 212 19.35 -16.53 -0.87
CA ILE A 212 20.52 -15.86 -1.47
C ILE A 212 21.72 -16.79 -1.47
N ASP A 213 21.97 -17.51 -0.38
CA ASP A 213 23.11 -18.38 -0.22
C ASP A 213 23.01 -19.64 -1.10
N GLU A 214 21.79 -20.13 -1.34
CA GLU A 214 21.52 -21.30 -2.19
C GLU A 214 21.42 -20.96 -3.69
N MET A 215 21.28 -19.68 -4.05
CA MET A 215 21.20 -19.28 -5.46
C MET A 215 22.50 -19.61 -6.19
N PRO A 216 22.45 -20.39 -7.30
CA PRO A 216 23.63 -20.61 -8.11
C PRO A 216 24.13 -19.28 -8.68
N PRO A 217 25.46 -19.07 -8.73
CA PRO A 217 26.02 -17.90 -9.44
C PRO A 217 25.49 -17.88 -10.87
N VAL A 218 24.81 -16.81 -11.24
CA VAL A 218 24.38 -16.60 -12.62
C VAL A 218 25.57 -15.97 -13.36
N GLU A 219 26.21 -16.74 -14.24
CA GLU A 219 27.11 -16.16 -15.22
C GLU A 219 26.23 -15.42 -16.24
N TYR A 220 26.19 -14.12 -16.08
CA TYR A 220 25.59 -13.29 -17.10
C TYR A 220 26.58 -13.18 -18.26
N ASP A 221 26.25 -13.79 -19.39
CA ASP A 221 26.90 -13.53 -20.66
C ASP A 221 26.45 -12.13 -21.16
N TYR A 222 26.76 -11.13 -20.35
CA TYR A 222 26.76 -9.78 -20.88
C TYR A 222 28.02 -9.69 -21.76
N GLU A 223 27.85 -9.70 -23.08
CA GLU A 223 28.65 -8.76 -23.86
C GLU A 223 28.28 -7.36 -23.28
N THR A 224 28.86 -7.03 -22.15
CA THR A 224 29.06 -5.64 -21.86
C THR A 224 29.85 -5.15 -23.05
N SER A 225 29.19 -4.48 -23.99
CA SER A 225 29.88 -3.52 -24.80
C SER A 225 30.51 -2.60 -23.75
N HIS A 226 31.75 -2.88 -23.43
CA HIS A 226 32.56 -1.95 -22.64
C HIS A 226 32.62 -0.72 -23.51
N MET A 227 31.64 0.17 -23.35
CA MET A 227 31.79 1.52 -23.80
C MET A 227 33.01 2.01 -23.01
N GLU A 228 34.16 2.02 -23.68
CA GLU A 228 35.38 2.57 -23.10
C GLU A 228 35.20 4.07 -23.01
N PHE A 229 34.48 4.51 -21.97
CA PHE A 229 34.34 5.92 -21.67
C PHE A 229 35.73 6.54 -21.50
N ASN A 230 35.92 7.72 -22.09
CA ASN A 230 37.15 8.48 -21.92
C ASN A 230 36.85 9.77 -21.13
N PRO A 231 36.77 9.70 -19.79
CA PRO A 231 36.51 10.88 -18.95
C PRO A 231 37.64 11.91 -18.98
N ASP A 232 38.84 11.50 -19.40
CA ASP A 232 40.01 12.38 -19.50
C ASP A 232 40.08 13.17 -20.79
N TYR A 233 39.16 12.91 -21.74
CA TYR A 233 39.09 13.63 -22.99
C TYR A 233 39.04 15.16 -22.78
N GLN A 234 39.89 15.90 -23.49
CA GLN A 234 39.89 17.35 -23.50
C GLN A 234 39.45 17.86 -24.85
N PRO A 235 38.31 18.55 -24.92
CA PRO A 235 37.83 19.15 -26.17
C PRO A 235 38.84 20.15 -26.73
N THR A 236 38.91 20.26 -28.04
CA THR A 236 39.84 21.15 -28.74
C THR A 236 39.53 22.64 -28.52
N GLY A 237 38.36 22.96 -28.05
CA GLY A 237 37.94 24.33 -27.68
C GLY A 237 37.45 25.20 -28.83
N ASN A 238 37.58 24.76 -30.08
CA ASN A 238 37.19 25.52 -31.28
C ASN A 238 36.08 24.79 -32.04
N TYR A 239 34.84 25.05 -31.64
CA TYR A 239 33.64 24.49 -32.33
C TYR A 239 32.94 25.57 -33.15
N ALA A 240 32.55 25.24 -34.39
CA ALA A 240 31.81 26.14 -35.25
C ALA A 240 30.32 26.26 -34.82
N SER A 241 29.81 25.27 -34.06
CA SER A 241 28.44 25.25 -33.57
C SER A 241 28.28 24.42 -32.29
N ASN A 242 27.16 24.61 -31.56
CA ASN A 242 26.76 23.77 -30.42
C ASN A 242 26.59 22.30 -30.83
N GLU A 243 26.14 22.08 -32.03
CA GLU A 243 25.92 20.76 -32.63
C GLU A 243 27.24 19.99 -32.76
N GLU A 244 28.27 20.63 -33.29
CA GLU A 244 29.61 20.06 -33.41
C GLU A 244 30.20 19.70 -32.05
N PHE A 245 30.03 20.55 -31.06
CA PHE A 245 30.47 20.29 -29.69
C PHE A 245 29.77 19.05 -29.10
N ILE A 246 28.43 18.91 -29.25
CA ILE A 246 27.71 17.76 -28.70
C ILE A 246 28.16 16.47 -29.41
N ILE A 247 28.28 16.47 -30.73
CA ILE A 247 28.76 15.30 -31.48
C ILE A 247 30.15 14.89 -31.00
N ASP A 248 31.04 15.86 -30.81
CA ASP A 248 32.40 15.61 -30.34
C ASP A 248 32.45 14.93 -28.98
N ILE A 249 31.68 15.41 -27.98
CA ILE A 249 31.68 14.84 -26.65
C ILE A 249 31.01 13.46 -26.60
N TYR A 250 29.94 13.23 -27.35
CA TYR A 250 29.36 11.88 -27.47
C TYR A 250 30.38 10.91 -28.05
N LYS A 251 31.04 11.26 -29.15
CA LYS A 251 32.01 10.40 -29.82
C LYS A 251 33.28 10.15 -28.99
N ASN A 252 33.79 11.18 -28.35
CA ASN A 252 35.11 11.08 -27.71
C ASN A 252 35.07 10.76 -26.21
N ILE A 253 33.98 11.09 -25.48
CA ILE A 253 33.79 10.74 -24.11
C ILE A 253 33.00 9.41 -23.97
N LEU A 254 31.82 9.32 -24.61
CA LEU A 254 30.95 8.14 -24.50
C LEU A 254 31.30 7.05 -25.52
N LYS A 255 32.15 7.34 -26.50
CA LYS A 255 32.48 6.43 -27.59
C LYS A 255 31.27 5.99 -28.40
N ASP A 256 30.23 6.83 -28.47
CA ASP A 256 28.98 6.58 -29.14
C ASP A 256 28.73 7.60 -30.26
N ASP A 257 28.12 7.13 -31.35
CA ASP A 257 27.69 7.98 -32.45
C ASP A 257 26.26 8.49 -32.14
N VAL A 258 26.16 9.78 -31.84
CA VAL A 258 24.89 10.38 -31.47
C VAL A 258 23.92 10.51 -32.64
N ASP A 259 22.70 9.99 -32.48
CA ASP A 259 21.58 10.34 -33.35
C ASP A 259 21.09 11.76 -33.06
N GLN A 260 21.24 12.66 -34.00
CA GLN A 260 20.80 14.06 -33.90
C GLN A 260 19.28 14.22 -33.73
N ASN A 261 18.48 13.17 -34.00
CA ASN A 261 17.05 13.15 -33.77
C ASN A 261 16.71 12.64 -32.37
N SER A 262 17.67 12.09 -31.61
CA SER A 262 17.48 11.56 -30.26
C SER A 262 17.00 12.64 -29.29
N GLN A 263 16.32 12.21 -28.24
CA GLN A 263 15.92 13.10 -27.14
C GLN A 263 17.13 13.68 -26.38
N GLY A 264 18.19 12.89 -26.22
CA GLY A 264 19.43 13.32 -25.57
C GLY A 264 20.10 14.46 -26.35
N PHE A 265 20.26 14.31 -27.64
CA PHE A 265 20.85 15.37 -28.48
C PHE A 265 20.02 16.67 -28.42
N LYS A 266 18.71 16.57 -28.59
CA LYS A 266 17.79 17.72 -28.51
C LYS A 266 17.80 18.40 -27.14
N HIS A 267 17.92 17.64 -26.10
CA HIS A 267 18.04 18.15 -24.72
C HIS A 267 19.26 19.05 -24.57
N TRP A 268 20.42 18.56 -24.96
CA TRP A 268 21.67 19.32 -24.85
C TRP A 268 21.74 20.53 -25.78
N MET A 269 21.23 20.41 -26.98
CA MET A 269 21.05 21.57 -27.86
C MET A 269 20.21 22.67 -27.20
N THR A 270 19.09 22.28 -26.59
CA THR A 270 18.22 23.24 -25.86
C THR A 270 18.95 23.89 -24.71
N LYS A 271 19.71 23.12 -23.91
CA LYS A 271 20.48 23.63 -22.76
C LYS A 271 21.53 24.67 -23.21
N LEU A 272 22.29 24.36 -24.23
CA LEU A 272 23.29 25.29 -24.77
C LEU A 272 22.64 26.56 -25.38
N GLN A 273 21.51 26.45 -26.05
CA GLN A 273 20.73 27.60 -26.53
C GLN A 273 20.17 28.47 -25.38
N GLN A 274 19.89 27.87 -24.24
CA GLN A 274 19.46 28.58 -23.05
C GLN A 274 20.60 29.22 -22.24
N GLY A 275 21.85 29.10 -22.70
CA GLY A 275 23.03 29.76 -22.16
C GLY A 275 23.86 28.91 -21.20
N GLN A 276 23.61 27.59 -21.12
CA GLN A 276 24.50 26.69 -20.40
C GLN A 276 25.87 26.65 -21.10
N SER A 277 26.96 26.71 -20.33
CA SER A 277 28.31 26.73 -20.88
C SER A 277 28.78 25.34 -21.37
N TYR A 278 29.68 25.30 -22.34
CA TYR A 278 30.32 24.05 -22.76
C TYR A 278 31.02 23.34 -21.61
N GLN A 279 31.59 24.06 -20.67
CA GLN A 279 32.27 23.48 -19.52
C GLN A 279 31.29 22.73 -18.57
N GLU A 280 30.11 23.29 -18.35
CA GLU A 280 29.08 22.64 -17.53
C GLU A 280 28.57 21.36 -18.18
N VAL A 281 28.31 21.40 -19.49
CA VAL A 281 27.91 20.21 -20.26
C VAL A 281 29.02 19.16 -20.24
N LEU A 282 30.25 19.57 -20.47
CA LEU A 282 31.42 18.68 -20.43
C LEU A 282 31.57 18.00 -19.06
N ASN A 283 31.40 18.74 -17.97
CA ASN A 283 31.48 18.20 -16.62
C ASN A 283 30.38 17.16 -16.38
N TYR A 284 29.17 17.40 -16.90
CA TYR A 284 28.11 16.40 -16.82
C TYR A 284 28.51 15.10 -17.54
N PHE A 285 28.98 15.18 -18.77
CA PHE A 285 29.39 14.00 -19.54
C PHE A 285 30.52 13.23 -18.84
N LYS A 286 31.50 13.92 -18.28
CA LYS A 286 32.64 13.28 -17.60
C LYS A 286 32.30 12.62 -16.27
N HIS A 287 31.31 13.11 -15.55
CA HIS A 287 31.06 12.71 -14.17
C HIS A 287 29.70 12.05 -13.91
N VAL A 288 28.74 12.27 -14.78
CA VAL A 288 27.38 11.75 -14.65
C VAL A 288 27.04 10.78 -15.77
N ALA A 289 27.06 11.21 -17.03
CA ALA A 289 26.67 10.39 -18.16
C ALA A 289 27.49 9.10 -18.34
N VAL A 290 28.76 9.10 -17.90
CA VAL A 290 29.61 7.90 -17.89
C VAL A 290 29.23 6.86 -16.81
N ARG A 291 28.26 7.18 -15.95
CA ARG A 291 27.80 6.32 -14.85
C ARG A 291 26.36 5.84 -15.02
N GLU A 292 25.63 6.43 -15.96
CA GLU A 292 24.27 6.03 -16.36
C GLU A 292 24.29 5.01 -17.51
#